data_359832b10ee12b429027234ce4e585f2
#
_entry.id   359832b10ee12b429027234ce4e585f2
#
_cell.length_a   1.000
_cell.length_b   1.000
_cell.length_c   1.000
_cell.angle_alpha   90.00
_cell.angle_beta   90.00
_cell.angle_gamma   90.00
#
_symmetry.space_group_name_H-M   'P 1'
#
loop_
_entity.id
_entity.type
_entity.pdbx_description
1 polymer ?
#
loop_
_entity_poly.entity_id
_entity_poly.type
_entity_poly.pdbx_seq_one_letter_code
_entity_poly.pdbx_strand_id
1 'polypeptide(L)'
;MTIFLFANQAQTTLAAPISSTATSVTVASGTGQYFPQPAAGQQFALTFISAFSSLITEIVYVTAVSGDTFTIVRGQEGTTAQAWNANDFAANLMTAGTGAIFTQTYGLENGL
;
A
#
# COMPACT_ATOMS: atom_id res chain seq x y z
N MET A 1 -18.61 -6.43 -2.45
CA MET A 1 -17.31 -6.99 -2.02
C MET A 1 -16.18 -6.12 -2.52
N THR A 2 -15.21 -5.87 -1.66
CA THR A 2 -14.04 -5.10 -2.06
C THR A 2 -13.07 -6.00 -2.82
N ILE A 3 -12.56 -5.51 -3.94
CA ILE A 3 -11.61 -6.24 -4.75
C ILE A 3 -10.22 -5.68 -4.50
N PHE A 4 -9.27 -6.56 -4.17
CA PHE A 4 -7.88 -6.17 -4.00
C PHE A 4 -7.12 -6.35 -5.30
N LEU A 5 -6.39 -5.34 -5.69
CA LEU A 5 -5.59 -5.33 -6.90
C LEU A 5 -4.12 -5.55 -6.55
N PHE A 6 -3.36 -6.06 -7.52
CA PHE A 6 -1.92 -6.27 -7.38
C PHE A 6 -1.21 -5.78 -8.62
N ALA A 7 0.00 -5.29 -8.44
CA ALA A 7 0.90 -4.98 -9.54
C ALA A 7 2.24 -5.63 -9.24
N ASN A 8 2.82 -6.23 -10.27
CA ASN A 8 4.07 -6.95 -10.12
C ASN A 8 5.20 -5.98 -9.83
N GLN A 9 5.86 -6.15 -8.68
CA GLN A 9 7.04 -5.36 -8.29
C GLN A 9 6.77 -3.86 -8.21
N ALA A 10 5.54 -3.44 -7.90
CA ALA A 10 5.24 -2.03 -7.72
C ALA A 10 5.85 -1.55 -6.42
N GLN A 11 6.81 -0.63 -6.51
CA GLN A 11 7.44 -0.03 -5.34
C GLN A 11 7.90 1.38 -5.67
N THR A 12 8.00 2.21 -4.64
CA THR A 12 8.40 3.60 -4.77
C THR A 12 8.87 4.14 -3.43
N THR A 13 9.09 5.44 -3.38
CA THR A 13 9.37 6.16 -2.15
C THR A 13 8.40 7.33 -2.04
N LEU A 14 8.24 7.85 -0.83
CA LEU A 14 7.42 9.04 -0.60
C LEU A 14 8.13 10.27 -1.13
N ALA A 15 7.42 11.13 -1.84
CA ALA A 15 7.96 12.38 -2.35
C ALA A 15 8.01 13.46 -1.27
N ALA A 16 7.15 13.34 -0.24
CA ALA A 16 7.03 14.33 0.81
C ALA A 16 6.59 13.66 2.11
N PRO A 17 6.85 14.24 3.27
CA PRO A 17 6.41 13.64 4.53
C PRO A 17 4.89 13.70 4.66
N ILE A 18 4.34 12.75 5.42
CA ILE A 18 2.92 12.74 5.77
C ILE A 18 2.78 12.58 7.28
N SER A 19 1.71 13.15 7.82
CA SER A 19 1.39 12.98 9.24
C SER A 19 0.66 11.65 9.46
N SER A 20 0.50 11.28 10.73
CA SER A 20 -0.22 10.05 11.07
C SER A 20 -1.72 10.12 10.75
N THR A 21 -2.24 11.29 10.44
CA THR A 21 -3.67 11.47 10.12
C THR A 21 -3.90 11.79 8.64
N ALA A 22 -2.85 11.85 7.84
CA ALA A 22 -3.00 12.14 6.41
C ALA A 22 -3.78 11.03 5.72
N THR A 23 -4.66 11.41 4.79
CA THR A 23 -5.46 10.47 4.02
C THR A 23 -5.01 10.41 2.56
N SER A 24 -3.92 11.07 2.23
CA SER A 24 -3.31 10.97 0.91
C SER A 24 -1.80 10.99 1.04
N VAL A 25 -1.13 10.43 0.04
CA VAL A 25 0.32 10.40 -0.03
C VAL A 25 0.75 10.63 -1.46
N THR A 26 1.82 11.41 -1.65
CA THR A 26 2.40 11.61 -2.97
C THR A 26 3.69 10.82 -3.04
N VAL A 27 3.81 10.02 -4.09
CA VAL A 27 4.99 9.17 -4.29
C VAL A 27 5.95 9.82 -5.28
N ALA A 28 7.13 9.23 -5.44
CA ALA A 28 8.16 9.75 -6.31
C ALA A 28 7.60 9.99 -7.72
N SER A 29 8.04 11.09 -8.33
CA SER A 29 7.50 11.55 -9.60
C SER A 29 7.52 10.46 -10.67
N GLY A 30 6.39 10.23 -11.30
CA GLY A 30 6.25 9.27 -12.38
C GLY A 30 6.06 7.83 -11.95
N THR A 31 6.13 7.53 -10.65
CA THR A 31 6.04 6.13 -10.20
C THR A 31 4.62 5.69 -9.89
N GLY A 32 3.69 6.63 -9.75
CA GLY A 32 2.30 6.26 -9.48
C GLY A 32 1.70 5.36 -10.55
N GLN A 33 2.18 5.47 -11.77
CA GLN A 33 1.67 4.65 -12.88
C GLN A 33 2.03 3.18 -12.77
N TYR A 34 3.02 2.83 -11.93
CA TYR A 34 3.41 1.44 -11.76
C TYR A 34 2.46 0.66 -10.86
N PHE A 35 1.57 1.35 -10.18
CA PHE A 35 0.66 0.75 -9.22
C PHE A 35 -0.70 0.49 -9.86
N PRO A 36 -1.52 -0.41 -9.27
CA PRO A 36 -2.88 -0.60 -9.75
C PRO A 36 -3.64 0.72 -9.73
N GLN A 37 -4.62 0.84 -10.61
CA GLN A 37 -5.46 2.04 -10.71
C GLN A 37 -6.88 1.65 -10.31
N PRO A 38 -7.20 1.68 -9.00
CA PRO A 38 -8.49 1.16 -8.54
C PRO A 38 -9.66 2.01 -9.01
N ALA A 39 -10.70 1.33 -9.42
CA ALA A 39 -12.00 1.93 -9.68
C ALA A 39 -12.85 1.81 -8.41
N ALA A 40 -14.08 2.29 -8.46
CA ALA A 40 -14.98 2.18 -7.32
C ALA A 40 -15.12 0.72 -6.89
N GLY A 41 -14.99 0.45 -5.61
CA GLY A 41 -15.06 -0.90 -5.07
C GLY A 41 -13.77 -1.69 -5.15
N GLN A 42 -12.71 -1.09 -5.67
CA GLN A 42 -11.40 -1.73 -5.77
C GLN A 42 -10.40 -1.01 -4.87
N GLN A 43 -9.38 -1.72 -4.46
CA GLN A 43 -8.30 -1.13 -3.67
C GLN A 43 -7.07 -2.02 -3.75
N PHE A 44 -5.93 -1.50 -3.30
CA PHE A 44 -4.75 -2.35 -3.14
C PHE A 44 -4.05 -2.01 -1.82
N ALA A 45 -3.30 -2.97 -1.31
CA ALA A 45 -2.55 -2.77 -0.09
C ALA A 45 -1.20 -2.13 -0.44
N LEU A 46 -0.82 -1.12 0.33
CA LEU A 46 0.46 -0.47 0.20
C LEU A 46 1.14 -0.52 1.55
N THR A 47 2.37 -1.03 1.58
CA THR A 47 3.13 -1.12 2.81
C THR A 47 4.19 -0.03 2.84
N PHE A 48 4.14 0.80 3.88
CA PHE A 48 5.19 1.78 4.15
C PHE A 48 6.25 1.15 5.02
N ILE A 49 7.51 1.39 4.68
CA ILE A 49 8.65 0.84 5.41
C ILE A 49 9.64 1.98 5.64
N SER A 50 10.04 2.16 6.90
CA SER A 50 10.98 3.23 7.24
C SER A 50 12.32 3.02 6.55
N ALA A 51 12.85 4.09 5.95
CA ALA A 51 14.18 4.06 5.35
C ALA A 51 15.27 3.90 6.40
N PHE A 52 14.99 4.24 7.67
CA PHE A 52 15.95 4.08 8.74
C PHE A 52 15.88 2.71 9.41
N SER A 53 14.66 2.14 9.49
CA SER A 53 14.49 0.88 10.19
C SER A 53 13.41 0.07 9.48
N SER A 54 13.81 -1.02 8.86
CA SER A 54 12.87 -1.90 8.19
C SER A 54 11.92 -2.60 9.15
N LEU A 55 12.10 -2.41 10.46
CA LEU A 55 11.19 -2.96 11.46
C LEU A 55 9.95 -2.10 11.66
N ILE A 56 9.97 -0.84 11.21
CA ILE A 56 8.83 0.06 11.35
C ILE A 56 8.06 0.04 10.05
N THR A 57 6.82 -0.44 10.12
CA THR A 57 5.98 -0.58 8.93
C THR A 57 4.56 -0.16 9.23
N GLU A 58 3.84 0.22 8.19
CA GLU A 58 2.41 0.46 8.26
C GLU A 58 1.77 -0.02 6.97
N ILE A 59 0.63 -0.69 7.08
CA ILE A 59 -0.14 -1.12 5.92
C ILE A 59 -1.31 -0.15 5.75
N VAL A 60 -1.47 0.37 4.54
CA VAL A 60 -2.61 1.22 4.19
C VAL A 60 -3.30 0.61 2.97
N TYR A 61 -4.57 0.92 2.80
CA TYR A 61 -5.30 0.52 1.59
C TYR A 61 -5.48 1.75 0.71
N VAL A 62 -5.07 1.62 -0.54
CA VAL A 62 -5.20 2.69 -1.53
C VAL A 62 -6.50 2.49 -2.27
N THR A 63 -7.38 3.48 -2.20
CA THR A 63 -8.71 3.39 -2.81
C THR A 63 -8.84 4.21 -4.08
N ALA A 64 -7.89 5.10 -4.35
CA ALA A 64 -7.88 5.90 -5.56
C ALA A 64 -6.46 6.35 -5.87
N VAL A 65 -6.13 6.46 -7.14
CA VAL A 65 -4.84 6.95 -7.60
C VAL A 65 -5.10 8.04 -8.63
N SER A 66 -4.44 9.18 -8.44
CA SER A 66 -4.49 10.27 -9.40
C SER A 66 -3.04 10.72 -9.64
N GLY A 67 -2.46 10.26 -10.75
CA GLY A 67 -1.06 10.53 -11.03
C GLY A 67 -0.18 9.89 -9.96
N ASP A 68 0.54 10.70 -9.21
CA ASP A 68 1.42 10.23 -8.15
C ASP A 68 0.80 10.41 -6.76
N THR A 69 -0.47 10.78 -6.67
CA THR A 69 -1.16 10.97 -5.40
C THR A 69 -2.14 9.84 -5.16
N PHE A 70 -1.98 9.17 -4.03
CA PHE A 70 -2.80 8.02 -3.62
C PHE A 70 -3.70 8.44 -2.47
N THR A 71 -4.98 8.10 -2.57
CA THR A 71 -5.91 8.23 -1.45
C THR A 71 -5.83 6.97 -0.62
N ILE A 72 -5.60 7.12 0.68
CA ILE A 72 -5.25 5.99 1.54
C ILE A 72 -6.14 5.92 2.78
N VAL A 73 -6.33 4.68 3.24
CA VAL A 73 -6.98 4.37 4.52
C VAL A 73 -5.89 3.84 5.44
N ARG A 74 -5.67 4.55 6.55
CA ARG A 74 -4.52 4.35 7.42
C ARG A 74 -4.67 3.14 8.35
N GLY A 75 -3.51 2.64 8.82
CA GLY A 75 -3.46 1.68 9.91
C GLY A 75 -4.23 0.40 9.68
N GLN A 76 -4.06 -0.23 8.53
CA GLN A 76 -4.79 -1.45 8.20
C GLN A 76 -4.05 -2.70 8.69
N GLU A 77 -4.77 -3.80 8.80
CA GLU A 77 -4.25 -5.12 9.12
C GLU A 77 -3.44 -5.16 10.41
N GLY A 78 -3.91 -4.40 11.41
CA GLY A 78 -3.29 -4.39 12.73
C GLY A 78 -2.10 -3.46 12.87
N THR A 79 -1.74 -2.74 11.83
CA THR A 79 -0.66 -1.76 11.93
C THR A 79 -1.19 -0.44 12.49
N THR A 80 -0.27 0.40 12.94
CA THR A 80 -0.61 1.69 13.53
C THR A 80 -0.18 2.81 12.60
N ALA A 81 -1.08 3.77 12.37
CA ALA A 81 -0.78 4.94 11.56
C ALA A 81 0.32 5.76 12.22
N GLN A 82 1.32 6.14 11.43
CA GLN A 82 2.48 6.89 11.89
C GLN A 82 2.78 8.02 10.94
N ALA A 83 3.62 8.96 11.38
CA ALA A 83 4.19 9.95 10.47
C ALA A 83 5.27 9.27 9.64
N TRP A 84 5.31 9.55 8.35
CA TRP A 84 6.31 9.01 7.44
C TRP A 84 7.09 10.16 6.81
N ASN A 85 8.34 9.89 6.49
CA ASN A 85 9.24 10.93 5.95
C ASN A 85 9.38 10.77 4.43
N ALA A 86 9.81 11.85 3.79
CA ALA A 86 10.21 11.74 2.39
C ALA A 86 11.28 10.66 2.27
N ASN A 87 11.25 9.91 1.18
CA ASN A 87 12.17 8.82 0.87
C ASN A 87 11.95 7.53 1.66
N ASP A 88 10.95 7.48 2.54
CA ASP A 88 10.54 6.18 3.09
C ASP A 88 9.95 5.33 1.96
N PHE A 89 10.04 4.01 2.11
CA PHE A 89 9.64 3.09 1.06
C PHE A 89 8.14 2.80 1.09
N ALA A 90 7.58 2.55 -0.09
CA ALA A 90 6.20 2.13 -0.23
C ALA A 90 6.12 1.07 -1.33
N ALA A 91 5.45 -0.04 -1.04
CA ALA A 91 5.37 -1.16 -1.99
C ALA A 91 4.03 -1.86 -1.91
N ASN A 92 3.55 -2.32 -3.07
CA ASN A 92 2.33 -3.14 -3.14
C ASN A 92 2.73 -4.59 -2.92
N LEU A 93 2.79 -4.99 -1.65
CA LEU A 93 3.17 -6.33 -1.26
C LEU A 93 1.93 -7.16 -0.96
N MET A 94 2.07 -8.48 -1.06
CA MET A 94 1.03 -9.37 -0.58
C MET A 94 1.04 -9.32 0.94
N THR A 95 -0.08 -8.91 1.53
CA THR A 95 -0.22 -8.79 2.98
C THR A 95 -1.03 -9.96 3.52
N ALA A 96 -1.12 -10.07 4.84
CA ALA A 96 -1.91 -11.14 5.46
C ALA A 96 -3.37 -11.11 4.97
N GLY A 97 -3.96 -9.93 4.88
CA GLY A 97 -5.35 -9.79 4.43
C GLY A 97 -5.54 -10.20 2.98
N THR A 98 -4.67 -9.73 2.09
CA THR A 98 -4.76 -10.06 0.67
C THR A 98 -4.30 -11.49 0.40
N GLY A 99 -3.33 -11.97 1.18
CA GLY A 99 -2.85 -13.34 1.06
C GLY A 99 -3.92 -14.36 1.41
N ALA A 100 -4.76 -14.07 2.41
CA ALA A 100 -5.84 -14.95 2.79
C ALA A 100 -6.86 -15.11 1.65
N ILE A 101 -7.18 -14.00 0.97
CA ILE A 101 -8.10 -14.04 -0.16
C ILE A 101 -7.50 -14.86 -1.30
N PHE A 102 -6.25 -14.65 -1.58
CA PHE A 102 -5.56 -15.35 -2.64
C PHE A 102 -5.51 -16.85 -2.37
N THR A 103 -5.22 -17.22 -1.14
CA THR A 103 -5.18 -18.61 -0.73
C THR A 103 -6.54 -19.29 -0.90
N GLN A 104 -7.61 -18.63 -0.50
CA GLN A 104 -8.95 -19.16 -0.65
C GLN A 104 -9.32 -19.36 -2.11
N THR A 105 -8.99 -18.38 -2.94
CA THR A 105 -9.38 -18.41 -4.35
C THR A 105 -8.69 -19.54 -5.10
N TYR A 106 -7.43 -19.77 -4.81
CA TYR A 106 -6.65 -20.74 -5.57
C TYR A 106 -6.39 -22.04 -4.83
N GLY A 107 -6.91 -22.18 -3.61
CA GLY A 107 -6.73 -23.38 -2.82
C GLY A 107 -5.30 -23.62 -2.42
N LEU A 108 -4.51 -22.58 -2.36
CA LEU A 108 -3.11 -22.70 -1.96
C LEU A 108 -3.04 -22.86 -0.48
N GLU A 109 -2.41 -23.94 -0.05
CA GLU A 109 -2.22 -24.14 1.35
C GLU A 109 -0.83 -23.77 1.70
N ASN A 110 -0.60 -23.49 2.93
CA ASN A 110 0.69 -23.05 3.39
C ASN A 110 1.07 -21.70 2.82
N GLY A 111 0.13 -21.04 2.24
CA GLY A 111 0.35 -19.78 1.67
C GLY A 111 1.36 -19.79 0.58
N LEU A 112 1.56 -20.89 0.15
CA LEU A 112 2.50 -21.08 -0.79
C LEU A 112 3.42 -20.69 -0.91
#